data_1059af3f6a1f360feb966e1505219329
#
_entry.id   1059af3f6a1f360feb966e1505219329
#
_cell.length_a   1.000
_cell.length_b   1.000
_cell.length_c   1.000
_cell.angle_alpha   90.00
_cell.angle_beta   90.00
_cell.angle_gamma   90.00
#
_symmetry.space_group_name_H-M   'P 1'
#
loop_
_entity.id
_entity.type
_entity.pdbx_description
1 polymer ?
#
loop_
_entity_poly.entity_id
_entity_poly.type
_entity_poly.pdbx_seq_one_letter_code
_entity_poly.pdbx_strand_id
1 'polypeptide(L)'
;MRPFIAFCILFSWLSLNAQTSFPEKCLGIWTGTMHIYNRGLLVDSVTIKLNVTRTNAPDTFVWKTEYLSEKFPMVKDYKLVISDAGKGVFITDEGDGIILMDYLFENKLYSVFETQGILLTSTYEWLGNQIIFEVTSGKELETTHGVKSYSVLNLQKAILRKMN
;
A
#
# COMPACT_ATOMS: atom_id res chain seq x y z
N MET A 1 13.60 57.72 38.16
CA MET A 1 12.76 56.51 38.08
C MET A 1 12.73 56.01 36.64
N ARG A 2 13.39 54.92 36.34
CA ARG A 2 13.40 54.33 34.97
C ARG A 2 12.45 53.13 34.98
N PRO A 3 11.49 53.01 34.07
CA PRO A 3 10.64 51.83 34.00
C PRO A 3 11.41 50.65 33.36
N PHE A 4 11.39 49.52 34.07
CA PHE A 4 11.87 48.22 33.60
C PHE A 4 10.78 47.61 32.71
N ILE A 5 11.02 47.55 31.39
CA ILE A 5 10.14 46.86 30.47
C ILE A 5 10.51 45.36 30.50
N ALA A 6 9.66 44.56 31.15
CA ALA A 6 9.75 43.11 31.13
C ALA A 6 9.29 42.60 29.76
N PHE A 7 10.24 42.09 28.94
CA PHE A 7 9.96 41.44 27.66
C PHE A 7 9.57 39.97 27.90
N CYS A 8 8.27 39.70 27.95
CA CYS A 8 7.75 38.33 28.02
C CYS A 8 7.91 37.67 26.68
N ILE A 9 8.92 36.80 26.53
CA ILE A 9 9.07 35.90 25.37
C ILE A 9 8.04 34.78 25.51
N LEU A 10 6.94 34.90 24.76
CA LEU A 10 5.99 33.84 24.56
C LEU A 10 6.64 32.75 23.66
N PHE A 11 7.18 31.72 24.28
CA PHE A 11 7.62 30.51 23.58
C PHE A 11 6.37 29.74 23.16
N SER A 12 5.86 30.02 21.96
CA SER A 12 4.84 29.19 21.32
C SER A 12 5.44 27.83 21.01
N TRP A 13 5.04 26.84 21.76
CA TRP A 13 5.35 25.44 21.51
C TRP A 13 4.61 25.03 20.25
N LEU A 14 5.29 25.10 19.10
CA LEU A 14 4.83 24.46 17.88
C LEU A 14 4.92 22.96 18.11
N SER A 15 3.81 22.34 18.52
CA SER A 15 3.67 20.90 18.51
C SER A 15 3.75 20.48 17.03
N LEU A 16 4.92 20.04 16.57
CA LEU A 16 5.02 19.29 15.32
C LEU A 16 4.22 17.99 15.54
N ASN A 17 2.97 17.99 15.10
CA ASN A 17 2.24 16.76 14.92
C ASN A 17 2.94 16.00 13.77
N ALA A 18 3.86 15.11 14.10
CA ALA A 18 4.40 14.17 13.15
C ALA A 18 3.22 13.36 12.60
N GLN A 19 2.85 13.64 11.36
CA GLN A 19 1.76 12.92 10.71
C GLN A 19 2.13 11.44 10.65
N THR A 20 1.31 10.58 11.27
CA THR A 20 1.52 9.13 11.24
C THR A 20 1.60 8.64 9.81
N SER A 21 2.71 8.00 9.44
CA SER A 21 2.93 7.51 8.09
C SER A 21 1.92 6.43 7.69
N PHE A 22 1.74 6.21 6.39
CA PHE A 22 0.80 5.20 5.88
C PHE A 22 1.07 3.80 6.45
N PRO A 23 2.30 3.23 6.43
CA PRO A 23 2.55 1.92 7.00
C PRO A 23 2.33 1.87 8.52
N GLU A 24 2.56 2.96 9.23
CA GLU A 24 2.27 3.06 10.66
C GLU A 24 0.78 2.93 10.97
N LYS A 25 -0.09 3.52 10.14
CA LYS A 25 -1.55 3.35 10.24
C LYS A 25 -1.97 1.90 9.99
N CYS A 26 -1.21 1.18 9.17
CA CYS A 26 -1.49 -0.21 8.79
C CYS A 26 -0.91 -1.25 9.77
N LEU A 27 -0.19 -0.86 10.83
CA LEU A 27 0.42 -1.81 11.76
C LEU A 27 -0.59 -2.81 12.35
N GLY A 28 -0.19 -4.08 12.37
CA GLY A 28 -0.96 -5.19 12.92
C GLY A 28 -1.25 -6.29 11.90
N ILE A 29 -2.17 -7.17 12.26
CA ILE A 29 -2.61 -8.29 11.43
C ILE A 29 -3.99 -7.99 10.90
N TRP A 30 -4.16 -8.15 9.59
CA TRP A 30 -5.40 -7.91 8.88
C TRP A 30 -5.79 -9.15 8.09
N THR A 31 -7.06 -9.53 8.09
CA THR A 31 -7.53 -10.71 7.38
C THR A 31 -8.85 -10.45 6.67
N GLY A 32 -9.09 -11.17 5.60
CA GLY A 32 -10.32 -11.09 4.82
C GLY A 32 -10.30 -12.06 3.65
N THR A 33 -11.42 -12.12 2.94
CA THR A 33 -11.54 -12.93 1.74
C THR A 33 -11.19 -12.10 0.53
N MET A 34 -10.23 -12.55 -0.26
CA MET A 34 -9.93 -12.03 -1.58
C MET A 34 -10.81 -12.73 -2.60
N HIS A 35 -11.57 -11.96 -3.35
CA HIS A 35 -12.35 -12.42 -4.49
C HIS A 35 -11.54 -12.23 -5.77
N ILE A 36 -11.50 -13.25 -6.61
CA ILE A 36 -10.74 -13.29 -7.85
C ILE A 36 -11.72 -13.32 -9.01
N TYR A 37 -11.67 -12.29 -9.85
CA TYR A 37 -12.53 -12.16 -11.00
C TYR A 37 -11.71 -12.31 -12.28
N ASN A 38 -12.29 -12.96 -13.27
CA ASN A 38 -11.78 -13.00 -14.64
C ASN A 38 -12.90 -12.61 -15.59
N ARG A 39 -12.66 -11.62 -16.44
CA ARG A 39 -13.64 -11.10 -17.42
C ARG A 39 -15.02 -10.78 -16.78
N GLY A 40 -15.00 -10.16 -15.61
CA GLY A 40 -16.20 -9.76 -14.87
C GLY A 40 -16.88 -10.88 -14.08
N LEU A 41 -16.42 -12.13 -14.19
CA LEU A 41 -17.00 -13.26 -13.45
C LEU A 41 -16.13 -13.60 -12.24
N LEU A 42 -16.75 -13.85 -11.09
CA LEU A 42 -16.09 -14.41 -9.92
C LEU A 42 -15.69 -15.85 -10.23
N VAL A 43 -14.39 -16.14 -10.23
CA VAL A 43 -13.85 -17.46 -10.58
C VAL A 43 -13.26 -18.20 -9.38
N ASP A 44 -12.85 -17.45 -8.35
CA ASP A 44 -12.26 -18.05 -7.13
C ASP A 44 -12.32 -17.07 -5.95
N SER A 45 -12.06 -17.59 -4.75
CA SER A 45 -11.85 -16.79 -3.56
C SER A 45 -10.88 -17.48 -2.62
N VAL A 46 -10.06 -16.68 -1.92
CA VAL A 46 -9.06 -17.17 -0.98
C VAL A 46 -9.00 -16.28 0.26
N THR A 47 -8.87 -16.88 1.43
CA THR A 47 -8.59 -16.10 2.63
C THR A 47 -7.16 -15.58 2.57
N ILE A 48 -6.97 -14.29 2.82
CA ILE A 48 -5.65 -13.69 2.91
C ILE A 48 -5.44 -13.05 4.29
N LYS A 49 -4.17 -12.98 4.67
CA LYS A 49 -3.70 -12.35 5.89
C LYS A 49 -2.55 -11.42 5.55
N LEU A 50 -2.71 -10.14 5.83
CA LEU A 50 -1.66 -9.13 5.73
C LEU A 50 -1.10 -8.89 7.13
N ASN A 51 0.21 -9.03 7.29
CA ASN A 51 0.93 -8.74 8.51
C ASN A 51 1.86 -7.55 8.26
N VAL A 52 1.62 -6.45 8.99
CA VAL A 52 2.43 -5.24 8.91
C VAL A 52 3.12 -5.03 10.26
N THR A 53 4.45 -5.02 10.26
CA THR A 53 5.24 -4.78 11.47
C THR A 53 6.43 -3.86 11.19
N ARG A 54 6.92 -3.19 12.22
CA ARG A 54 8.16 -2.42 12.14
C ARG A 54 9.36 -3.36 11.99
N THR A 55 10.39 -2.87 11.33
CA THR A 55 11.73 -3.49 11.34
C THR A 55 12.66 -2.69 12.27
N ASN A 56 13.95 -3.05 12.29
CA ASN A 56 14.96 -2.27 13.00
C ASN A 56 15.31 -0.96 12.27
N ALA A 57 15.00 -0.84 10.98
CA ALA A 57 15.15 0.39 10.22
C ALA A 57 13.87 1.24 10.37
N PRO A 58 13.99 2.54 10.70
CA PRO A 58 12.83 3.38 11.07
C PRO A 58 11.87 3.66 9.91
N ASP A 59 12.34 3.58 8.68
CA ASP A 59 11.60 3.84 7.44
C ASP A 59 11.14 2.55 6.73
N THR A 60 11.42 1.36 7.29
CA THR A 60 11.17 0.08 6.65
C THR A 60 10.21 -0.76 7.48
N PHE A 61 9.20 -1.31 6.82
CA PHE A 61 8.17 -2.16 7.42
C PHE A 61 8.10 -3.50 6.72
N VAL A 62 7.86 -4.57 7.49
CA VAL A 62 7.43 -5.84 6.91
C VAL A 62 6.03 -5.64 6.33
N TRP A 63 5.82 -6.11 5.11
CA TRP A 63 4.55 -6.05 4.37
C TRP A 63 4.22 -7.43 3.83
N LYS A 64 3.95 -8.35 4.77
CA LYS A 64 3.81 -9.78 4.45
C LYS A 64 2.37 -10.17 4.20
N THR A 65 2.09 -10.72 3.02
CA THR A 65 0.77 -11.25 2.67
C THR A 65 0.82 -12.78 2.53
N GLU A 66 -0.04 -13.47 3.27
CA GLU A 66 -0.21 -14.91 3.24
C GLU A 66 -1.54 -15.23 2.55
N TYR A 67 -1.51 -16.08 1.52
CA TYR A 67 -2.68 -16.61 0.84
C TYR A 67 -2.95 -18.00 1.41
N LEU A 68 -4.02 -18.11 2.20
CA LEU A 68 -4.37 -19.33 2.94
C LEU A 68 -5.23 -20.24 2.06
N SER A 69 -4.64 -20.72 0.99
CA SER A 69 -5.27 -21.65 0.04
C SER A 69 -4.79 -23.07 0.32
N GLU A 70 -5.70 -24.02 0.36
CA GLU A 70 -5.34 -25.44 0.47
C GLU A 70 -4.65 -25.97 -0.81
N LYS A 71 -5.04 -25.42 -1.98
CA LYS A 71 -4.51 -25.86 -3.27
C LYS A 71 -3.21 -25.15 -3.66
N PHE A 72 -3.12 -23.85 -3.37
CA PHE A 72 -2.02 -22.99 -3.79
C PHE A 72 -1.62 -22.02 -2.66
N PRO A 73 -1.06 -22.55 -1.55
CA PRO A 73 -0.57 -21.68 -0.49
C PRO A 73 0.57 -20.81 -1.02
N MET A 74 0.52 -19.53 -0.73
CA MET A 74 1.54 -18.57 -1.18
C MET A 74 1.82 -17.55 -0.08
N VAL A 75 3.08 -17.18 0.04
CA VAL A 75 3.52 -16.10 0.94
C VAL A 75 4.30 -15.09 0.12
N LYS A 76 3.89 -13.83 0.22
CA LYS A 76 4.61 -12.67 -0.28
C LYS A 76 5.21 -11.93 0.91
N ASP A 77 6.51 -12.11 1.11
CA ASP A 77 7.24 -11.52 2.25
C ASP A 77 7.97 -10.26 1.80
N TYR A 78 7.20 -9.21 1.60
CA TYR A 78 7.67 -7.94 1.08
C TYR A 78 8.06 -6.98 2.21
N LYS A 79 8.81 -5.94 1.85
CA LYS A 79 9.06 -4.78 2.68
C LYS A 79 8.46 -3.55 2.01
N LEU A 80 7.84 -2.69 2.81
CA LEU A 80 7.43 -1.36 2.39
C LEU A 80 8.37 -0.34 3.01
N VAL A 81 9.07 0.41 2.18
CA VAL A 81 10.08 1.41 2.58
C VAL A 81 9.56 2.81 2.29
N ILE A 82 9.68 3.72 3.26
CA ILE A 82 9.39 5.14 3.06
C ILE A 82 10.59 5.76 2.35
N SER A 83 10.45 6.10 1.07
CA SER A 83 11.52 6.70 0.26
C SER A 83 11.56 8.22 0.36
N ASP A 84 10.40 8.87 0.23
CA ASP A 84 10.24 10.33 0.41
C ASP A 84 8.86 10.60 1.03
N ALA A 85 8.85 10.74 2.35
CA ALA A 85 7.61 10.99 3.09
C ALA A 85 6.92 12.30 2.67
N GLY A 86 7.70 13.32 2.32
CA GLY A 86 7.17 14.63 1.93
C GLY A 86 6.46 14.62 0.59
N LYS A 87 6.82 13.69 -0.29
CA LYS A 87 6.21 13.51 -1.60
C LYS A 87 5.29 12.29 -1.68
N GLY A 88 5.12 11.55 -0.57
CA GLY A 88 4.31 10.34 -0.55
C GLY A 88 4.88 9.22 -1.40
N VAL A 89 6.22 9.11 -1.50
CA VAL A 89 6.90 8.10 -2.31
C VAL A 89 7.37 6.96 -1.41
N PHE A 90 7.00 5.74 -1.80
CA PHE A 90 7.34 4.50 -1.13
C PHE A 90 7.98 3.52 -2.12
N ILE A 91 8.58 2.49 -1.58
CA ILE A 91 9.17 1.39 -2.34
C ILE A 91 8.63 0.09 -1.76
N THR A 92 8.05 -0.76 -2.59
CA THR A 92 7.83 -2.17 -2.27
C THR A 92 9.04 -2.97 -2.75
N ASP A 93 9.78 -3.55 -1.80
CA ASP A 93 10.86 -4.50 -2.05
C ASP A 93 10.26 -5.91 -1.95
N GLU A 94 10.13 -6.58 -3.09
CA GLU A 94 9.59 -7.95 -3.17
C GLU A 94 10.63 -9.02 -2.83
N GLY A 95 11.90 -8.63 -2.63
CA GLY A 95 13.04 -9.52 -2.58
C GLY A 95 13.56 -9.85 -3.99
N ASP A 96 14.61 -10.62 -4.08
CA ASP A 96 15.22 -11.08 -5.35
C ASP A 96 15.56 -9.96 -6.36
N GLY A 97 15.71 -8.72 -5.87
CA GLY A 97 16.04 -7.54 -6.69
C GLY A 97 14.82 -6.88 -7.37
N ILE A 98 13.61 -7.31 -7.09
CA ILE A 98 12.38 -6.67 -7.59
C ILE A 98 12.02 -5.50 -6.68
N ILE A 99 12.05 -4.31 -7.26
CA ILE A 99 11.75 -3.04 -6.58
C ILE A 99 10.63 -2.34 -7.34
N LEU A 100 9.53 -2.07 -6.66
CA LEU A 100 8.39 -1.36 -7.22
C LEU A 100 8.28 0.02 -6.56
N MET A 101 7.95 1.03 -7.36
CA MET A 101 7.68 2.39 -6.86
C MET A 101 6.20 2.52 -6.54
N ASP A 102 5.91 3.02 -5.35
CA ASP A 102 4.55 3.25 -4.89
C ASP A 102 4.34 4.73 -4.56
N TYR A 103 3.13 5.20 -4.78
CA TYR A 103 2.74 6.59 -4.55
C TYR A 103 1.50 6.67 -3.68
N LEU A 104 1.60 7.43 -2.60
CA LEU A 104 0.51 7.66 -1.67
C LEU A 104 -0.26 8.92 -2.04
N PHE A 105 -1.55 8.78 -2.25
CA PHE A 105 -2.50 9.88 -2.35
C PHE A 105 -3.53 9.72 -1.23
N GLU A 106 -3.57 10.70 -0.33
CA GLU A 106 -4.43 10.70 0.87
C GLU A 106 -4.18 9.47 1.76
N ASN A 107 -4.99 8.44 1.62
CA ASN A 107 -4.94 7.19 2.40
C ASN A 107 -4.82 5.94 1.51
N LYS A 108 -4.50 6.14 0.22
CA LYS A 108 -4.38 5.06 -0.77
C LYS A 108 -3.01 5.04 -1.43
N LEU A 109 -2.36 3.91 -1.30
CA LEU A 109 -1.08 3.61 -1.93
C LEU A 109 -1.33 2.96 -3.29
N TYR A 110 -0.62 3.43 -4.32
CA TYR A 110 -0.74 2.96 -5.70
C TYR A 110 0.60 2.45 -6.20
N SER A 111 0.59 1.30 -6.85
CA SER A 111 1.71 0.75 -7.59
C SER A 111 1.25 0.40 -9.00
N VAL A 112 2.03 0.76 -10.00
CA VAL A 112 1.77 0.43 -11.42
C VAL A 112 3.05 -0.07 -12.03
N PHE A 113 3.03 -1.28 -12.55
CA PHE A 113 4.21 -1.91 -13.14
C PHE A 113 3.83 -2.89 -14.23
N GLU A 114 4.80 -3.26 -15.04
CA GLU A 114 4.62 -4.25 -16.10
C GLU A 114 5.62 -5.39 -15.92
N THR A 115 5.16 -6.60 -16.08
CA THR A 115 6.01 -7.79 -16.13
C THR A 115 5.50 -8.76 -17.17
N GLN A 116 6.40 -9.30 -18.00
CA GLN A 116 6.09 -10.27 -19.06
C GLN A 116 4.94 -9.82 -20.00
N GLY A 117 4.88 -8.52 -20.30
CA GLY A 117 3.84 -7.93 -21.15
C GLY A 117 2.45 -7.86 -20.51
N ILE A 118 2.39 -7.96 -19.20
CA ILE A 118 1.17 -7.78 -18.40
C ILE A 118 1.33 -6.52 -17.56
N LEU A 119 0.46 -5.55 -17.77
CA LEU A 119 0.35 -4.37 -16.91
C LEU A 119 -0.43 -4.78 -15.65
N LEU A 120 0.12 -4.44 -14.49
CA LEU A 120 -0.53 -4.61 -13.20
C LEU A 120 -0.70 -3.26 -12.52
N THR A 121 -1.83 -3.10 -11.83
CA THR A 121 -1.99 -2.05 -10.82
C THR A 121 -2.28 -2.71 -9.48
N SER A 122 -1.62 -2.24 -8.43
CA SER A 122 -1.89 -2.69 -7.07
C SER A 122 -2.23 -1.49 -6.21
N THR A 123 -3.22 -1.62 -5.35
CA THR A 123 -3.58 -0.55 -4.42
C THR A 123 -3.88 -1.09 -3.04
N TYR A 124 -3.46 -0.32 -2.03
CA TYR A 124 -3.86 -0.51 -0.64
C TYR A 124 -4.50 0.78 -0.13
N GLU A 125 -5.75 0.73 0.27
CA GLU A 125 -6.47 1.88 0.82
C GLU A 125 -6.80 1.65 2.29
N TRP A 126 -6.27 2.50 3.17
CA TRP A 126 -6.53 2.42 4.61
C TRP A 126 -7.76 3.27 4.97
N LEU A 127 -8.77 2.64 5.59
CA LEU A 127 -10.03 3.27 6.00
C LEU A 127 -10.28 3.12 7.52
N GLY A 128 -9.21 3.23 8.33
CA GLY A 128 -9.27 3.13 9.78
C GLY A 128 -9.36 1.69 10.27
N ASN A 129 -10.54 1.09 10.24
CA ASN A 129 -10.76 -0.28 10.73
C ASN A 129 -10.71 -1.35 9.61
N GLN A 130 -10.42 -0.95 8.39
CA GLN A 130 -10.26 -1.86 7.26
C GLN A 130 -9.21 -1.36 6.27
N ILE A 131 -8.64 -2.29 5.51
CA ILE A 131 -7.78 -2.04 4.36
C ILE A 131 -8.47 -2.66 3.15
N ILE A 132 -8.65 -1.89 2.08
CA ILE A 132 -9.05 -2.43 0.77
C ILE A 132 -7.78 -2.69 -0.02
N PHE A 133 -7.60 -3.94 -0.43
CA PHE A 133 -6.51 -4.36 -1.29
C PHE A 133 -7.06 -4.78 -2.64
N GLU A 134 -6.56 -4.17 -3.73
CA GLU A 134 -6.99 -4.48 -5.09
C GLU A 134 -5.78 -4.64 -6.00
N VAL A 135 -5.85 -5.64 -6.88
CA VAL A 135 -4.89 -5.82 -7.97
C VAL A 135 -5.67 -6.00 -9.26
N THR A 136 -5.37 -5.20 -10.27
CA THR A 136 -5.85 -5.42 -11.63
C THR A 136 -4.73 -5.90 -12.52
N SER A 137 -5.03 -6.69 -13.52
CA SER A 137 -4.05 -7.06 -14.54
C SER A 137 -4.67 -7.21 -15.92
N GLY A 138 -3.86 -6.88 -16.94
CA GLY A 138 -4.27 -6.97 -18.33
C GLY A 138 -3.11 -6.81 -19.29
N LYS A 139 -3.40 -6.97 -20.57
CA LYS A 139 -2.41 -6.85 -21.66
C LYS A 139 -2.66 -5.59 -22.45
N GLU A 140 -1.59 -5.08 -23.07
CA GLU A 140 -1.71 -4.03 -24.06
C GLU A 140 -2.60 -4.53 -25.22
N LEU A 141 -3.50 -3.66 -25.64
CA LEU A 141 -4.35 -3.86 -26.82
C LEU A 141 -3.73 -3.18 -28.02
N GLU A 142 -4.25 -3.48 -29.21
CA GLU A 142 -3.79 -2.84 -30.42
C GLU A 142 -3.85 -1.31 -30.33
N THR A 143 -2.75 -0.66 -30.67
CA THR A 143 -2.62 0.80 -30.60
C THR A 143 -3.42 1.45 -31.73
N THR A 144 -4.34 2.34 -31.39
CA THR A 144 -5.14 3.10 -32.34
C THR A 144 -4.81 4.58 -32.23
N HIS A 145 -4.45 5.22 -33.35
CA HIS A 145 -4.12 6.65 -33.38
C HIS A 145 -3.07 7.10 -32.36
N GLY A 146 -2.07 6.25 -32.07
CA GLY A 146 -1.01 6.54 -31.08
C GLY A 146 -1.44 6.43 -29.63
N VAL A 147 -2.67 6.00 -29.35
CA VAL A 147 -3.17 5.76 -28.00
C VAL A 147 -2.96 4.29 -27.64
N LYS A 148 -2.16 4.03 -26.59
CA LYS A 148 -2.03 2.71 -25.98
C LYS A 148 -3.18 2.50 -25.02
N SER A 149 -3.87 1.39 -25.13
CA SER A 149 -4.87 0.96 -24.17
C SER A 149 -4.56 -0.43 -23.64
N TYR A 150 -5.10 -0.75 -22.47
CA TYR A 150 -4.86 -2.03 -21.82
C TYR A 150 -6.20 -2.66 -21.47
N SER A 151 -6.29 -3.97 -21.66
CA SER A 151 -7.40 -4.72 -21.11
C SER A 151 -7.31 -4.75 -19.59
N VAL A 152 -8.46 -4.87 -18.90
CA VAL A 152 -8.52 -5.26 -17.50
C VAL A 152 -9.27 -6.58 -17.44
N LEU A 153 -8.52 -7.68 -17.55
CA LEU A 153 -9.12 -9.01 -17.61
C LEU A 153 -9.28 -9.65 -16.23
N ASN A 154 -8.39 -9.31 -15.30
CA ASN A 154 -8.42 -9.86 -13.96
C ASN A 154 -8.52 -8.74 -12.92
N LEU A 155 -9.32 -9.01 -11.90
CA LEU A 155 -9.39 -8.20 -10.67
C LEU A 155 -9.28 -9.15 -9.49
N GLN A 156 -8.39 -8.83 -8.56
CA GLN A 156 -8.35 -9.41 -7.22
C GLN A 156 -8.72 -8.32 -6.24
N LYS A 157 -9.67 -8.57 -5.36
CA LYS A 157 -10.14 -7.59 -4.39
C LYS A 157 -10.41 -8.22 -3.03
N ALA A 158 -9.84 -7.63 -2.00
CA ALA A 158 -10.09 -8.01 -0.61
C ALA A 158 -10.44 -6.80 0.25
N ILE A 159 -11.35 -7.01 1.18
CA ILE A 159 -11.61 -6.10 2.30
C ILE A 159 -11.05 -6.78 3.55
N LEU A 160 -9.94 -6.25 4.04
CA LEU A 160 -9.24 -6.77 5.20
C LEU A 160 -9.70 -6.05 6.46
N ARG A 161 -9.96 -6.79 7.52
CA ARG A 161 -10.30 -6.26 8.84
C ARG A 161 -9.19 -6.58 9.83
N LYS A 162 -8.93 -5.65 10.74
CA LYS A 162 -7.90 -5.84 11.75
C LYS A 162 -8.30 -6.97 12.70
N MET A 163 -7.36 -7.86 12.96
CA MET A 163 -7.50 -8.88 14.00
C MET A 163 -7.22 -8.25 15.37
N ASN A 164 -8.09 -8.52 16.33
CA ASN A 164 -7.91 -8.10 17.71
C ASN A 164 -6.88 -8.95 18.44
#